data_b2f024786fed9b2a3b758182d7da84ef
#
_entry.id   b2f024786fed9b2a3b758182d7da84ef
#
_cell.length_a   1.000
_cell.length_b   1.000
_cell.length_c   1.000
_cell.angle_alpha   90.00
_cell.angle_beta   90.00
_cell.angle_gamma   90.00
#
_symmetry.space_group_name_H-M   'P 1'
#
loop_
_entity.id
_entity.type
_entity.pdbx_description
1 polymer ?
#
loop_
_entity_poly.entity_id
_entity_poly.type
_entity_poly.pdbx_seq_one_letter_code
_entity_poly.pdbx_strand_id
1 'polypeptide(L)'
;MKSLKYHANLQFASLFKTIFDGPKNPDIPLSLIELGCARSVWLPYFAKEHGFRVTGIDYSSLGCEQARAILAREGTDGEVILGDIFQPPLHLLNSFDYIVSFGVVEHFVATEQCLRACGRFLKVRGQMLTVIPNMNGLVGLLQKWLGREVYDVHVPLDEKALRRAHEGAGLNVLRCEYFCFSHFGVLNLDRRRQSLVGLWLSRALVASSALIWLLERAGAKLPANKVTSPYIICVSEKQSPSEKFVE
;
A
#
# COMPACT_ATOMS: atom_id res chain seq x y z
N MET A 1 2.58 12.30 -15.33
CA MET A 1 2.48 10.93 -14.75
C MET A 1 1.45 10.09 -15.46
N LYS A 2 1.88 9.04 -16.22
CA LYS A 2 0.97 8.12 -16.93
C LYS A 2 0.18 7.20 -15.98
N SER A 3 0.64 7.02 -14.73
CA SER A 3 0.03 6.13 -13.73
C SER A 3 -1.33 6.59 -13.21
N LEU A 4 -1.63 7.89 -13.22
CA LEU A 4 -2.92 8.44 -12.77
C LEU A 4 -4.07 8.29 -13.78
N LYS A 5 -3.88 7.58 -14.91
CA LYS A 5 -4.97 7.29 -15.86
C LYS A 5 -5.98 6.28 -15.31
N TYR A 6 -5.59 5.47 -14.33
CA TYR A 6 -6.47 4.49 -13.73
C TYR A 6 -7.27 5.10 -12.57
N HIS A 7 -8.55 4.81 -12.53
CA HIS A 7 -9.46 5.35 -11.51
C HIS A 7 -9.03 4.99 -10.08
N ALA A 8 -8.55 3.77 -9.84
CA ALA A 8 -8.01 3.37 -8.55
C ALA A 8 -6.85 4.28 -8.09
N ASN A 9 -5.95 4.66 -9.01
CA ASN A 9 -4.85 5.57 -8.69
C ASN A 9 -5.35 6.98 -8.34
N LEU A 10 -6.47 7.44 -8.95
CA LEU A 10 -7.10 8.71 -8.57
C LEU A 10 -7.70 8.65 -7.16
N GLN A 11 -8.33 7.52 -6.81
CA GLN A 11 -8.85 7.31 -5.45
C GLN A 11 -7.71 7.25 -4.43
N PHE A 12 -6.60 6.55 -4.73
CA PHE A 12 -5.40 6.58 -3.89
C PHE A 12 -4.80 7.98 -3.77
N ALA A 13 -4.69 8.73 -4.87
CA ALA A 13 -4.20 10.10 -4.84
C ALA A 13 -5.09 11.01 -3.95
N SER A 14 -6.41 10.81 -3.97
CA SER A 14 -7.33 11.50 -3.07
C SER A 14 -7.13 11.09 -1.60
N LEU A 15 -6.94 9.78 -1.33
CA LEU A 15 -6.62 9.28 -0.01
C LEU A 15 -5.31 9.89 0.53
N PHE A 16 -4.26 9.91 -0.28
CA PHE A 16 -2.96 10.47 0.11
C PHE A 16 -3.07 11.95 0.49
N LYS A 17 -3.87 12.73 -0.23
CA LYS A 17 -4.12 14.12 0.14
C LYS A 17 -4.73 14.23 1.54
N THR A 18 -5.65 13.35 1.91
CA THR A 18 -6.25 13.38 3.25
C THR A 18 -5.31 12.94 4.37
N ILE A 19 -4.34 12.07 4.07
CA ILE A 19 -3.37 11.56 5.06
C ILE A 19 -2.19 12.53 5.21
N PHE A 20 -1.70 13.09 4.09
CA PHE A 20 -0.45 13.84 4.03
C PHE A 20 -0.66 15.37 3.98
N ASP A 21 -1.85 15.85 4.32
CA ASP A 21 -2.23 17.27 4.23
C ASP A 21 -1.91 18.07 5.52
N GLY A 22 -0.96 17.58 6.33
CA GLY A 22 -0.48 18.27 7.53
C GLY A 22 0.36 19.52 7.20
N PRO A 23 0.61 20.40 8.20
CA PRO A 23 1.43 21.59 8.03
C PRO A 23 2.83 21.22 7.55
N LYS A 24 3.21 21.73 6.39
CA LYS A 24 4.52 21.50 5.77
C LYS A 24 5.39 22.72 5.99
N ASN A 25 6.57 22.51 6.56
CA ASN A 25 7.60 23.54 6.52
C ASN A 25 8.27 23.47 5.14
N PRO A 26 8.21 24.53 4.30
CA PRO A 26 8.81 24.50 2.98
C PRO A 26 10.33 24.31 2.99
N ASP A 27 10.99 24.68 4.09
CA ASP A 27 12.44 24.61 4.23
C ASP A 27 12.93 23.21 4.68
N ILE A 28 12.01 22.35 5.21
CA ILE A 28 12.36 21.02 5.72
C ILE A 28 11.38 20.00 5.15
N PRO A 29 11.73 19.34 4.04
CA PRO A 29 10.86 18.34 3.44
C PRO A 29 10.68 17.16 4.40
N LEU A 30 9.43 16.74 4.58
CA LEU A 30 9.09 15.56 5.34
C LEU A 30 9.65 14.30 4.65
N SER A 31 9.98 13.29 5.44
CA SER A 31 10.58 12.03 4.96
C SER A 31 9.52 10.94 4.87
N LEU A 32 9.51 10.22 3.75
CA LEU A 32 8.64 9.07 3.53
C LEU A 32 9.45 7.87 3.09
N ILE A 33 9.17 6.69 3.68
CA ILE A 33 9.70 5.42 3.23
C ILE A 33 8.59 4.50 2.72
N GLU A 34 8.82 3.87 1.57
CA GLU A 34 7.99 2.79 1.07
C GLU A 34 8.65 1.44 1.36
N LEU A 35 7.94 0.60 2.12
CA LEU A 35 8.38 -0.76 2.45
C LEU A 35 7.85 -1.73 1.40
N GLY A 36 8.75 -2.50 0.77
CA GLY A 36 8.43 -3.33 -0.39
C GLY A 36 8.26 -2.49 -1.66
N CYS A 37 9.23 -1.66 -1.98
CA CYS A 37 9.14 -0.64 -3.03
C CYS A 37 9.33 -1.17 -4.47
N ALA A 38 9.46 -2.48 -4.67
CA ALA A 38 9.67 -3.05 -6.00
C ALA A 38 8.64 -2.57 -7.02
N ARG A 39 9.11 -2.04 -8.16
CA ARG A 39 8.27 -1.49 -9.25
C ARG A 39 7.32 -0.38 -8.82
N SER A 40 7.57 0.28 -7.69
CA SER A 40 6.71 1.34 -7.20
C SER A 40 6.60 2.50 -8.17
N VAL A 41 5.36 2.93 -8.40
CA VAL A 41 5.04 4.17 -9.11
C VAL A 41 4.73 5.30 -8.12
N TRP A 42 4.67 4.98 -6.83
CA TRP A 42 4.27 5.91 -5.78
C TRP A 42 5.45 6.73 -5.24
N LEU A 43 6.67 6.18 -5.19
CA LEU A 43 7.84 6.95 -4.76
C LEU A 43 7.98 8.27 -5.54
N PRO A 44 8.03 8.26 -6.90
CA PRO A 44 8.10 9.53 -7.65
C PRO A 44 6.81 10.38 -7.50
N TYR A 45 5.66 9.76 -7.26
CA TYR A 45 4.43 10.49 -6.99
C TYR A 45 4.53 11.28 -5.68
N PHE A 46 4.94 10.65 -4.60
CA PHE A 46 5.09 11.30 -3.30
C PHE A 46 6.11 12.43 -3.31
N ALA A 47 7.23 12.26 -4.02
CA ALA A 47 8.21 13.32 -4.17
C ALA A 47 7.66 14.53 -4.94
N LYS A 48 7.00 14.29 -6.09
CA LYS A 48 6.53 15.36 -6.97
C LYS A 48 5.27 16.08 -6.47
N GLU A 49 4.30 15.32 -5.97
CA GLU A 49 2.98 15.87 -5.61
C GLU A 49 2.92 16.31 -4.14
N HIS A 50 3.72 15.70 -3.29
CA HIS A 50 3.72 16.00 -1.86
C HIS A 50 5.02 16.64 -1.36
N GLY A 51 6.08 16.69 -2.19
CA GLY A 51 7.36 17.29 -1.84
C GLY A 51 8.14 16.48 -0.80
N PHE A 52 7.90 15.17 -0.67
CA PHE A 52 8.60 14.34 0.28
C PHE A 52 10.01 13.98 -0.19
N ARG A 53 10.95 13.89 0.76
CA ARG A 53 12.18 13.14 0.58
C ARG A 53 11.84 11.66 0.67
N VAL A 54 11.95 10.94 -0.46
CA VAL A 54 11.49 9.56 -0.57
C VAL A 54 12.62 8.56 -0.48
N THR A 55 12.36 7.48 0.25
CA THR A 55 13.21 6.30 0.36
C THR A 55 12.39 5.06 0.05
N GLY A 56 12.95 4.08 -0.62
CA GLY A 56 12.37 2.75 -0.79
C GLY A 56 13.27 1.70 -0.17
N ILE A 57 12.71 0.67 0.42
CA ILE A 57 13.45 -0.53 0.85
C ILE A 57 12.76 -1.77 0.31
N ASP A 58 13.56 -2.69 -0.26
CA ASP A 58 13.09 -3.98 -0.74
C ASP A 58 14.16 -5.06 -0.53
N TYR A 59 13.74 -6.30 -0.29
CA TYR A 59 14.66 -7.42 -0.15
C TYR A 59 15.11 -8.00 -1.50
N SER A 60 14.43 -7.64 -2.59
CA SER A 60 14.72 -8.09 -3.94
C SER A 60 15.68 -7.13 -4.65
N SER A 61 16.85 -7.60 -5.07
CA SER A 61 17.78 -6.81 -5.89
C SER A 61 17.13 -6.32 -7.18
N LEU A 62 16.40 -7.21 -7.86
CA LEU A 62 15.64 -6.85 -9.07
C LEU A 62 14.56 -5.80 -8.78
N GLY A 63 13.87 -5.92 -7.65
CA GLY A 63 12.88 -4.93 -7.19
C GLY A 63 13.52 -3.56 -7.00
N CYS A 64 14.67 -3.51 -6.33
CA CYS A 64 15.42 -2.29 -6.11
C CYS A 64 15.91 -1.65 -7.43
N GLU A 65 16.41 -2.46 -8.37
CA GLU A 65 16.83 -1.98 -9.71
C GLU A 65 15.65 -1.36 -10.46
N GLN A 66 14.49 -2.01 -10.44
CA GLN A 66 13.27 -1.51 -11.08
C GLN A 66 12.79 -0.21 -10.44
N ALA A 67 12.82 -0.10 -9.11
CA ALA A 67 12.46 1.13 -8.40
C ALA A 67 13.39 2.29 -8.76
N ARG A 68 14.72 2.07 -8.78
CA ARG A 68 15.71 3.06 -9.23
C ARG A 68 15.49 3.50 -10.67
N ALA A 69 15.22 2.55 -11.57
CA ALA A 69 14.92 2.85 -12.97
C ALA A 69 13.65 3.69 -13.14
N ILE A 70 12.63 3.45 -12.29
CA ILE A 70 11.40 4.25 -12.29
C ILE A 70 11.68 5.67 -11.79
N LEU A 71 12.40 5.85 -10.68
CA LEU A 71 12.79 7.16 -10.16
C LEU A 71 13.57 7.95 -11.20
N ALA A 72 14.60 7.34 -11.81
CA ALA A 72 15.41 7.96 -12.87
C ALA A 72 14.57 8.36 -14.08
N ARG A 73 13.71 7.48 -14.58
CA ARG A 73 12.82 7.77 -15.71
C ARG A 73 11.86 8.93 -15.42
N GLU A 74 11.41 9.04 -14.18
CA GLU A 74 10.53 10.13 -13.75
C GLU A 74 11.29 11.40 -13.36
N GLY A 75 12.64 11.41 -13.44
CA GLY A 75 13.47 12.57 -13.05
C GLY A 75 13.26 12.96 -11.58
N THR A 76 13.23 11.97 -10.71
CA THR A 76 12.93 12.16 -9.28
C THR A 76 14.10 11.64 -8.45
N ASP A 77 14.59 12.47 -7.55
CA ASP A 77 15.58 12.05 -6.56
C ASP A 77 14.92 11.20 -5.49
N GLY A 78 15.60 10.13 -5.08
CA GLY A 78 15.14 9.22 -4.04
C GLY A 78 16.16 8.12 -3.80
N GLU A 79 16.17 7.61 -2.59
CA GLU A 79 17.04 6.52 -2.19
C GLU A 79 16.32 5.18 -2.32
N VAL A 80 17.01 4.14 -2.82
CA VAL A 80 16.47 2.76 -2.84
C VAL A 80 17.49 1.83 -2.22
N ILE A 81 17.10 1.17 -1.14
CA ILE A 81 17.93 0.33 -0.28
C ILE A 81 17.56 -1.12 -0.50
N LEU A 82 18.56 -1.96 -0.80
CA LEU A 82 18.41 -3.40 -0.73
C LEU A 82 18.54 -3.83 0.73
N GLY A 83 17.46 -4.32 1.33
CA GLY A 83 17.49 -4.66 2.75
C GLY A 83 16.25 -5.39 3.24
N ASP A 84 16.38 -5.98 4.41
CA ASP A 84 15.32 -6.67 5.13
C ASP A 84 14.66 -5.70 6.14
N ILE A 85 13.34 -5.56 6.08
CA ILE A 85 12.57 -4.73 7.02
C ILE A 85 12.69 -5.22 8.49
N PHE A 86 13.03 -6.48 8.71
CA PHE A 86 13.26 -7.03 10.04
C PHE A 86 14.66 -6.72 10.58
N GLN A 87 15.64 -6.48 9.69
CA GLN A 87 17.02 -6.17 10.02
C GLN A 87 17.50 -4.90 9.29
N PRO A 88 16.81 -3.76 9.49
CA PRO A 88 17.14 -2.55 8.73
C PRO A 88 18.47 -1.95 9.19
N PRO A 89 19.16 -1.21 8.30
CA PRO A 89 20.26 -0.34 8.68
C PRO A 89 19.87 0.62 9.80
N LEU A 90 20.73 0.81 10.78
CA LEU A 90 20.43 1.59 11.99
C LEU A 90 20.00 3.03 11.70
N HIS A 91 20.56 3.65 10.66
CA HIS A 91 20.25 5.04 10.28
C HIS A 91 18.82 5.23 9.76
N LEU A 92 18.11 4.14 9.40
CA LEU A 92 16.71 4.20 8.97
C LEU A 92 15.74 4.15 10.16
N LEU A 93 16.20 3.77 11.34
CA LEU A 93 15.33 3.67 12.52
C LEU A 93 14.93 5.05 13.02
N ASN A 94 13.64 5.22 13.36
CA ASN A 94 13.06 6.48 13.86
C ASN A 94 13.36 7.70 12.95
N SER A 95 13.44 7.48 11.61
CA SER A 95 13.93 8.49 10.67
C SER A 95 12.85 9.04 9.74
N PHE A 96 11.66 8.42 9.71
CA PHE A 96 10.63 8.79 8.75
C PHE A 96 9.39 9.36 9.42
N ASP A 97 8.85 10.42 8.80
CA ASP A 97 7.58 11.02 9.18
C ASP A 97 6.41 10.16 8.70
N TYR A 98 6.59 9.50 7.54
CA TYR A 98 5.59 8.62 6.96
C TYR A 98 6.19 7.29 6.48
N ILE A 99 5.41 6.23 6.68
CA ILE A 99 5.61 4.92 6.04
C ILE A 99 4.42 4.63 5.14
N VAL A 100 4.69 4.09 3.96
CA VAL A 100 3.68 3.46 3.12
C VAL A 100 4.09 2.01 2.82
N SER A 101 3.11 1.12 2.78
CA SER A 101 3.31 -0.29 2.48
C SER A 101 2.15 -0.79 1.62
N PHE A 102 2.46 -1.28 0.43
CA PHE A 102 1.48 -1.82 -0.51
C PHE A 102 1.77 -3.30 -0.77
N GLY A 103 0.89 -4.17 -0.33
CA GLY A 103 1.01 -5.59 -0.63
C GLY A 103 2.21 -6.26 0.06
N VAL A 104 2.47 -5.99 1.35
CA VAL A 104 3.62 -6.54 2.09
C VAL A 104 3.18 -7.31 3.32
N VAL A 105 2.40 -6.70 4.20
CA VAL A 105 2.16 -7.26 5.55
C VAL A 105 1.29 -8.52 5.53
N GLU A 106 0.48 -8.69 4.53
CA GLU A 106 -0.36 -9.87 4.32
C GLU A 106 0.43 -11.13 3.90
N HIS A 107 1.72 -11.01 3.61
CA HIS A 107 2.59 -12.17 3.36
C HIS A 107 3.15 -12.79 4.64
N PHE A 108 2.92 -12.16 5.80
CA PHE A 108 3.46 -12.62 7.08
C PHE A 108 2.35 -13.14 7.99
N VAL A 109 2.40 -14.44 8.34
CA VAL A 109 1.46 -15.05 9.30
C VAL A 109 1.52 -14.31 10.64
N ALA A 110 2.72 -13.95 11.09
CA ALA A 110 2.94 -13.11 12.27
C ALA A 110 2.80 -11.61 11.90
N THR A 111 1.64 -11.20 11.37
CA THR A 111 1.37 -9.85 10.86
C THR A 111 1.69 -8.76 11.87
N GLU A 112 1.37 -8.97 13.14
CA GLU A 112 1.70 -8.04 14.24
C GLU A 112 3.21 -7.82 14.37
N GLN A 113 4.02 -8.88 14.29
CA GLN A 113 5.47 -8.78 14.37
C GLN A 113 6.05 -8.04 13.15
N CYS A 114 5.49 -8.27 11.97
CA CYS A 114 5.84 -7.53 10.75
C CYS A 114 5.55 -6.03 10.93
N LEU A 115 4.35 -5.68 11.39
CA LEU A 115 3.96 -4.29 11.63
C LEU A 115 4.81 -3.63 12.72
N ARG A 116 5.18 -4.36 13.76
CA ARG A 116 6.11 -3.90 14.79
C ARG A 116 7.50 -3.60 14.21
N ALA A 117 8.01 -4.45 13.32
CA ALA A 117 9.26 -4.20 12.60
C ALA A 117 9.16 -2.94 11.72
N CYS A 118 8.06 -2.78 10.97
CA CYS A 118 7.77 -1.59 10.18
C CYS A 118 7.73 -0.32 11.04
N GLY A 119 7.07 -0.36 12.20
CA GLY A 119 6.95 0.78 13.12
C GLY A 119 8.28 1.30 13.68
N ARG A 120 9.37 0.50 13.57
CA ARG A 120 10.72 0.95 14.00
C ARG A 120 11.27 2.07 13.12
N PHE A 121 10.86 2.16 11.87
CA PHE A 121 11.28 3.22 10.95
C PHE A 121 10.63 4.57 11.26
N LEU A 122 9.44 4.59 11.88
CA LEU A 122 8.71 5.81 12.19
C LEU A 122 9.37 6.63 13.29
N LYS A 123 9.42 7.93 13.10
CA LYS A 123 9.55 8.89 14.19
C LYS A 123 8.37 8.79 15.15
N VAL A 124 8.50 9.31 16.35
CA VAL A 124 7.36 9.53 17.26
C VAL A 124 6.36 10.47 16.56
N ARG A 125 5.07 10.17 16.63
CA ARG A 125 4.01 10.86 15.90
C ARG A 125 4.06 10.68 14.37
N GLY A 126 4.98 9.86 13.86
CA GLY A 126 4.98 9.47 12.45
C GLY A 126 3.82 8.54 12.13
N GLN A 127 3.34 8.58 10.89
CA GLN A 127 2.18 7.82 10.47
C GLN A 127 2.53 6.72 9.47
N MET A 128 1.80 5.61 9.53
CA MET A 128 1.94 4.48 8.63
C MET A 128 0.63 4.21 7.90
N LEU A 129 0.69 4.20 6.57
CA LEU A 129 -0.37 3.71 5.71
C LEU A 129 -0.04 2.29 5.24
N THR A 130 -0.87 1.35 5.62
CA THR A 130 -0.83 -0.04 5.12
C THR A 130 -1.98 -0.26 4.17
N VAL A 131 -1.68 -0.82 2.99
CA VAL A 131 -2.65 -1.20 1.96
C VAL A 131 -2.46 -2.67 1.64
N ILE A 132 -3.49 -3.46 1.85
CA ILE A 132 -3.49 -4.89 1.52
C ILE A 132 -4.65 -5.24 0.57
N PRO A 133 -4.52 -6.28 -0.27
CA PRO A 133 -5.65 -6.80 -1.03
C PRO A 133 -6.68 -7.45 -0.09
N ASN A 134 -7.95 -7.27 -0.40
CA ASN A 134 -9.05 -7.90 0.36
C ASN A 134 -9.22 -9.36 -0.08
N MET A 135 -8.43 -10.25 0.50
CA MET A 135 -8.47 -11.70 0.18
C MET A 135 -9.68 -12.42 0.78
N ASN A 136 -10.48 -11.76 1.63
CA ASN A 136 -11.75 -12.28 2.17
C ASN A 136 -12.98 -11.84 1.34
N GLY A 137 -12.80 -10.95 0.35
CA GLY A 137 -13.86 -10.46 -0.52
C GLY A 137 -13.88 -11.17 -1.88
N LEU A 138 -14.61 -10.55 -2.83
CA LEU A 138 -14.76 -11.04 -4.20
C LEU A 138 -13.40 -11.20 -4.92
N VAL A 139 -12.47 -10.27 -4.69
CA VAL A 139 -11.12 -10.35 -5.26
C VAL A 139 -10.40 -11.61 -4.78
N GLY A 140 -10.44 -11.90 -3.47
CA GLY A 140 -9.82 -13.10 -2.91
C GLY A 140 -10.48 -14.38 -3.43
N LEU A 141 -11.81 -14.41 -3.54
CA LEU A 141 -12.52 -15.54 -4.12
C LEU A 141 -12.09 -15.80 -5.57
N LEU A 142 -12.04 -14.76 -6.40
CA LEU A 142 -11.58 -14.85 -7.77
C LEU A 142 -10.10 -15.24 -7.85
N GLN A 143 -9.23 -14.69 -6.99
CA GLN A 143 -7.82 -15.06 -6.94
C GLN A 143 -7.63 -16.54 -6.57
N LYS A 144 -8.38 -17.03 -5.57
CA LYS A 144 -8.35 -18.44 -5.15
C LYS A 144 -8.77 -19.39 -6.27
N TRP A 145 -9.73 -19.00 -7.08
CA TRP A 145 -10.21 -19.81 -8.20
C TRP A 145 -9.33 -19.71 -9.45
N LEU A 146 -8.79 -18.52 -9.73
CA LEU A 146 -8.05 -18.24 -10.96
C LEU A 146 -6.53 -18.44 -10.83
N GLY A 147 -5.96 -18.35 -9.61
CA GLY A 147 -4.52 -18.46 -9.37
C GLY A 147 -4.26 -18.76 -7.89
N ARG A 148 -4.56 -20.01 -7.50
CA ARG A 148 -4.53 -20.44 -6.11
C ARG A 148 -3.15 -20.28 -5.45
N GLU A 149 -2.09 -20.51 -6.21
CA GLU A 149 -0.71 -20.33 -5.74
C GLU A 149 -0.43 -18.89 -5.26
N VAL A 150 -1.05 -17.90 -5.88
CA VAL A 150 -0.96 -16.50 -5.44
C VAL A 150 -1.82 -16.28 -4.19
N TYR A 151 -3.02 -16.87 -4.15
CA TYR A 151 -3.88 -16.76 -2.97
C TYR A 151 -3.24 -17.38 -1.72
N ASP A 152 -2.62 -18.55 -1.86
CA ASP A 152 -2.08 -19.34 -0.74
C ASP A 152 -0.84 -18.70 -0.07
N VAL A 153 -0.18 -17.74 -0.72
CA VAL A 153 0.92 -16.96 -0.11
C VAL A 153 0.46 -15.72 0.65
N HIS A 154 -0.85 -15.47 0.71
CA HIS A 154 -1.43 -14.37 1.46
C HIS A 154 -2.11 -14.86 2.74
N VAL A 155 -1.98 -14.11 3.80
CA VAL A 155 -2.81 -14.24 5.00
C VAL A 155 -4.10 -13.45 4.76
N PRO A 156 -5.28 -14.10 4.69
CA PRO A 156 -6.53 -13.40 4.38
C PRO A 156 -7.01 -12.60 5.62
N LEU A 157 -6.50 -11.38 5.75
CA LEU A 157 -6.91 -10.45 6.80
C LEU A 157 -8.22 -9.76 6.41
N ASP A 158 -9.10 -9.56 7.38
CA ASP A 158 -10.20 -8.62 7.28
C ASP A 158 -9.83 -7.28 7.95
N GLU A 159 -10.71 -6.29 7.85
CA GLU A 159 -10.51 -4.96 8.44
C GLU A 159 -10.23 -5.03 9.95
N LYS A 160 -10.95 -5.88 10.68
CA LYS A 160 -10.79 -6.04 12.13
C LYS A 160 -9.48 -6.72 12.49
N ALA A 161 -9.07 -7.73 11.73
CA ALA A 161 -7.80 -8.43 11.94
C ALA A 161 -6.61 -7.51 11.65
N LEU A 162 -6.66 -6.71 10.58
CA LEU A 162 -5.62 -5.74 10.25
C LEU A 162 -5.53 -4.65 11.35
N ARG A 163 -6.67 -4.12 11.82
CA ARG A 163 -6.72 -3.17 12.94
C ARG A 163 -6.05 -3.74 14.18
N ARG A 164 -6.46 -4.93 14.64
CA ARG A 164 -5.86 -5.58 15.82
C ARG A 164 -4.36 -5.81 15.66
N ALA A 165 -3.89 -6.16 14.47
CA ALA A 165 -2.48 -6.36 14.21
C ALA A 165 -1.68 -5.05 14.36
N HIS A 166 -2.22 -3.91 13.91
CA HIS A 166 -1.61 -2.59 14.13
C HIS A 166 -1.59 -2.23 15.62
N GLU A 167 -2.71 -2.41 16.32
CA GLU A 167 -2.82 -2.14 17.77
C GLU A 167 -1.85 -3.04 18.57
N GLY A 168 -1.79 -4.33 18.27
CA GLY A 168 -0.85 -5.27 18.88
C GLY A 168 0.62 -4.93 18.57
N ALA A 169 0.91 -4.32 17.44
CA ALA A 169 2.23 -3.79 17.12
C ALA A 169 2.60 -2.54 17.93
N GLY A 170 1.67 -1.98 18.72
CA GLY A 170 1.86 -0.77 19.54
C GLY A 170 1.68 0.53 18.74
N LEU A 171 0.91 0.48 17.67
CA LEU A 171 0.53 1.63 16.86
C LEU A 171 -0.90 2.05 17.18
N ASN A 172 -1.15 3.36 17.28
CA ASN A 172 -2.49 3.90 17.45
C ASN A 172 -3.21 3.95 16.09
N VAL A 173 -4.32 3.22 15.96
CA VAL A 173 -5.06 3.17 14.69
C VAL A 173 -5.99 4.37 14.56
N LEU A 174 -5.68 5.23 13.60
CA LEU A 174 -6.49 6.41 13.28
C LEU A 174 -7.66 6.06 12.37
N ARG A 175 -7.44 5.17 11.38
CA ARG A 175 -8.43 4.76 10.39
C ARG A 175 -8.11 3.36 9.90
N CYS A 176 -9.10 2.46 9.83
CA CYS A 176 -8.94 1.17 9.20
C CYS A 176 -10.28 0.81 8.54
N GLU A 177 -10.27 0.55 7.23
CA GLU A 177 -11.50 0.38 6.46
C GLU A 177 -11.28 -0.32 5.12
N TYR A 178 -12.35 -0.78 4.51
CA TYR A 178 -12.37 -1.20 3.11
C TYR A 178 -12.21 0.00 2.19
N PHE A 179 -11.47 -0.16 1.08
CA PHE A 179 -11.12 0.95 0.19
C PHE A 179 -11.40 0.60 -1.27
N CYS A 180 -11.94 1.57 -2.02
CA CYS A 180 -12.50 1.44 -3.36
C CYS A 180 -13.73 0.51 -3.40
N PHE A 181 -14.62 0.71 -4.36
CA PHE A 181 -15.73 -0.22 -4.58
C PHE A 181 -15.31 -1.44 -5.40
N SER A 182 -14.53 -1.23 -6.46
CA SER A 182 -14.11 -2.29 -7.36
C SER A 182 -12.81 -1.96 -8.08
N HIS A 183 -11.90 -2.94 -8.16
CA HIS A 183 -10.69 -2.88 -9.00
C HIS A 183 -10.14 -4.29 -9.25
N PHE A 184 -10.63 -4.94 -10.31
CA PHE A 184 -10.15 -6.28 -10.66
C PHE A 184 -8.73 -6.31 -11.24
N GLY A 185 -8.13 -5.15 -11.52
CA GLY A 185 -6.72 -5.05 -11.90
C GLY A 185 -5.73 -5.45 -10.80
N VAL A 186 -6.20 -5.61 -9.54
CA VAL A 186 -5.41 -6.14 -8.41
C VAL A 186 -5.16 -7.65 -8.54
N LEU A 187 -5.97 -8.38 -9.31
CA LEU A 187 -5.80 -9.82 -9.52
C LEU A 187 -4.48 -10.11 -10.25
N ASN A 188 -3.66 -10.96 -9.66
CA ASN A 188 -2.46 -11.47 -10.31
C ASN A 188 -2.83 -12.73 -11.13
N LEU A 189 -2.91 -12.53 -12.44
CA LEU A 189 -3.27 -13.57 -13.41
C LEU A 189 -2.12 -13.83 -14.40
N ASP A 190 -0.88 -13.54 -14.06
CA ASP A 190 0.25 -13.57 -15.00
C ASP A 190 0.43 -14.93 -15.67
N ARG A 191 0.30 -16.03 -14.92
CA ARG A 191 0.35 -17.39 -15.50
C ARG A 191 -0.80 -17.67 -16.46
N ARG A 192 -2.02 -17.21 -16.16
CA ARG A 192 -3.18 -17.41 -17.04
C ARG A 192 -3.14 -16.53 -18.28
N ARG A 193 -2.52 -15.36 -18.22
CA ARG A 193 -2.33 -14.47 -19.37
C ARG A 193 -1.49 -15.06 -20.48
N GLN A 194 -0.77 -16.15 -20.22
CA GLN A 194 -0.02 -16.90 -21.23
C GLN A 194 -0.96 -17.70 -22.17
N SER A 195 -2.23 -17.93 -21.80
CA SER A 195 -3.25 -18.51 -22.66
C SER A 195 -4.20 -17.45 -23.23
N LEU A 196 -4.73 -17.68 -24.45
CA LEU A 196 -5.70 -16.77 -25.08
C LEU A 196 -6.94 -16.58 -24.20
N VAL A 197 -7.47 -17.66 -23.63
CA VAL A 197 -8.65 -17.61 -22.74
C VAL A 197 -8.35 -16.77 -21.50
N GLY A 198 -7.20 -16.98 -20.85
CA GLY A 198 -6.81 -16.22 -19.67
C GLY A 198 -6.57 -14.75 -19.99
N LEU A 199 -6.02 -14.44 -21.16
CA LEU A 199 -5.85 -13.06 -21.61
C LEU A 199 -7.21 -12.35 -21.79
N TRP A 200 -8.18 -13.01 -22.46
CA TRP A 200 -9.52 -12.45 -22.62
C TRP A 200 -10.26 -12.28 -21.30
N LEU A 201 -10.14 -13.27 -20.40
CA LEU A 201 -10.72 -13.19 -19.06
C LEU A 201 -10.16 -12.00 -18.27
N SER A 202 -8.83 -11.82 -18.27
CA SER A 202 -8.19 -10.69 -17.57
C SER A 202 -8.64 -9.33 -18.16
N ARG A 203 -8.78 -9.24 -19.49
CA ARG A 203 -9.30 -8.03 -20.16
C ARG A 203 -10.75 -7.75 -19.79
N ALA A 204 -11.61 -8.78 -19.76
CA ALA A 204 -13.01 -8.66 -19.38
C ALA A 204 -13.15 -8.17 -17.91
N LEU A 205 -12.36 -8.71 -16.98
CA LEU A 205 -12.35 -8.28 -15.60
C LEU A 205 -11.89 -6.82 -15.43
N VAL A 206 -10.86 -6.41 -16.17
CA VAL A 206 -10.42 -4.99 -16.15
C VAL A 206 -11.48 -4.09 -16.78
N ALA A 207 -12.11 -4.51 -17.87
CA ALA A 207 -13.18 -3.76 -18.54
C ALA A 207 -14.42 -3.59 -17.64
N SER A 208 -14.79 -4.62 -16.85
CA SER A 208 -15.88 -4.50 -15.88
C SER A 208 -15.58 -3.47 -14.79
N SER A 209 -14.33 -3.38 -14.31
CA SER A 209 -13.91 -2.30 -13.42
C SER A 209 -14.08 -0.93 -14.08
N ALA A 210 -13.68 -0.79 -15.35
CA ALA A 210 -13.79 0.47 -16.06
C ALA A 210 -15.25 0.93 -16.21
N LEU A 211 -16.18 0.00 -16.42
CA LEU A 211 -17.62 0.32 -16.49
C LEU A 211 -18.13 0.83 -15.12
N ILE A 212 -17.77 0.17 -14.04
CA ILE A 212 -18.10 0.63 -12.68
C ILE A 212 -17.54 2.04 -12.41
N TRP A 213 -16.30 2.30 -12.83
CA TRP A 213 -15.69 3.63 -12.67
C TRP A 213 -16.37 4.72 -13.49
N LEU A 214 -16.95 4.38 -14.65
CA LEU A 214 -17.77 5.32 -15.41
C LEU A 214 -19.03 5.70 -14.63
N LEU A 215 -19.67 4.74 -13.97
CA LEU A 215 -20.84 5.00 -13.11
C LEU A 215 -20.47 5.90 -11.91
N GLU A 216 -19.35 5.63 -11.25
CA GLU A 216 -18.86 6.48 -10.15
C GLU A 216 -18.56 7.91 -10.63
N ARG A 217 -17.94 8.07 -11.81
CA ARG A 217 -17.70 9.38 -12.41
C ARG A 217 -18.99 10.08 -12.85
N ALA A 218 -20.03 9.35 -13.19
CA ALA A 218 -21.36 9.88 -13.48
C ALA A 218 -22.16 10.25 -12.20
N GLY A 219 -21.54 10.10 -11.02
CA GLY A 219 -22.12 10.48 -9.72
C GLY A 219 -22.74 9.33 -8.92
N ALA A 220 -22.63 8.08 -9.37
CA ALA A 220 -23.08 6.95 -8.57
C ALA A 220 -22.20 6.81 -7.31
N LYS A 221 -22.82 6.84 -6.14
CA LYS A 221 -22.14 6.61 -4.85
C LYS A 221 -22.12 5.11 -4.56
N LEU A 222 -21.00 4.47 -4.87
CA LEU A 222 -20.76 3.05 -4.62
C LEU A 222 -19.87 2.91 -3.38
N PRO A 223 -20.46 2.60 -2.19
CA PRO A 223 -19.70 2.57 -0.94
C PRO A 223 -18.74 1.36 -0.91
N ALA A 224 -17.54 1.60 -0.39
CA ALA A 224 -16.61 0.53 -0.07
C ALA A 224 -17.23 -0.43 0.97
N ASN A 225 -16.99 -1.73 0.82
CA ASN A 225 -17.57 -2.76 1.69
C ASN A 225 -16.73 -4.04 1.66
N LYS A 226 -16.99 -4.93 2.61
CA LYS A 226 -16.24 -6.18 2.80
C LYS A 226 -16.28 -7.15 1.60
N VAL A 227 -17.28 -7.06 0.73
CA VAL A 227 -17.49 -8.01 -0.37
C VAL A 227 -16.81 -7.56 -1.65
N THR A 228 -17.09 -6.34 -2.09
CA THR A 228 -16.67 -5.85 -3.42
C THR A 228 -15.35 -5.09 -3.39
N SER A 229 -15.00 -4.48 -2.25
CA SER A 229 -13.77 -3.69 -2.15
C SER A 229 -12.53 -4.52 -2.41
N PRO A 230 -11.64 -4.06 -3.29
CA PRO A 230 -10.41 -4.75 -3.64
C PRO A 230 -9.31 -4.62 -2.57
N TYR A 231 -9.41 -3.59 -1.74
CA TYR A 231 -8.38 -3.26 -0.74
C TYR A 231 -8.95 -3.06 0.64
N ILE A 232 -8.10 -3.26 1.63
CA ILE A 232 -8.25 -2.77 3.00
C ILE A 232 -7.09 -1.83 3.26
N ILE A 233 -7.37 -0.67 3.84
CA ILE A 233 -6.37 0.30 4.26
C ILE A 233 -6.38 0.46 5.77
N CYS A 234 -5.21 0.68 6.34
CA CYS A 234 -5.06 1.05 7.75
C CYS A 234 -4.06 2.21 7.87
N VAL A 235 -4.50 3.29 8.50
CA VAL A 235 -3.65 4.43 8.88
C VAL A 235 -3.45 4.38 10.37
N SER A 236 -2.21 4.36 10.81
CA SER A 236 -1.84 4.32 12.22
C SER A 236 -0.71 5.28 12.53
N GLU A 237 -0.54 5.64 13.80
CA GLU A 237 0.45 6.58 14.30
C GLU A 237 1.32 5.92 15.37
N LYS A 238 2.60 6.22 15.39
CA LYS A 238 3.52 5.81 16.44
C LYS A 238 3.36 6.70 17.66
N GLN A 239 2.89 6.11 18.77
CA GLN A 239 2.69 6.82 20.02
C GLN A 239 4.03 7.23 20.68
N SER A 240 3.98 8.31 21.46
CA SER A 240 5.06 8.66 22.36
C SER A 240 5.18 7.61 23.49
N PRO A 241 6.39 7.26 23.92
CA PRO A 241 6.58 6.37 25.07
C PRO A 241 5.84 6.81 26.34
N SER A 242 5.63 8.11 26.53
CA SER A 242 4.93 8.70 27.69
C SER A 242 3.41 8.51 27.64
N GLU A 243 2.81 8.21 26.49
CA GLU A 243 1.36 8.03 26.35
C GLU A 243 0.89 6.60 26.65
N LYS A 244 1.81 5.64 26.74
CA LYS A 244 1.50 4.23 27.07
C LYS A 244 1.18 3.95 28.53
N PHE A 245 1.30 4.95 29.42
CA PHE A 245 1.14 4.79 30.87
C PHE A 245 -0.09 5.53 31.44
N VAL A 246 -1.04 5.95 30.60
CA VAL A 246 -2.24 6.71 31.02
C VAL A 246 -3.52 5.91 30.71
N GLU A 247 -3.48 4.58 30.89
CA GLU A 247 -4.70 3.74 30.95
C GLU A 247 -4.73 2.96 32.27
#